data_d8c2cb9d4a772b745106f2e3bf496fae
#
_entry.id   d8c2cb9d4a772b745106f2e3bf496fae
#
_cell.length_a   1.000
_cell.length_b   1.000
_cell.length_c   1.000
_cell.angle_alpha   90.00
_cell.angle_beta   90.00
_cell.angle_gamma   90.00
#
_symmetry.space_group_name_H-M   'P 1'
#
loop_
_entity.id
_entity.type
_entity.pdbx_description
1 polymer ?
#
loop_
_entity_poly.entity_id
_entity_poly.type
_entity_poly.pdbx_seq_one_letter_code
_entity_poly.pdbx_strand_id
1 'polypeptide(L)'
;MVRIPFNLDIHNLIDDLRNFSWKASEILIYYSKMLKEEENKKVIIKTKGGEDPVTSADLKVNEFVISSINEKYKKINWSILSEENVKLNANTPKNNFDWEWVLDPLDGTKDFIQGTSNYAMHLALNYKNRPHLGIVLIPEKDELWISEGGDLRCERRDGTRYKLLKQKNKTISEMNFVCSKNHRNKTLEKLITKLNFKKVNIMGSVGCKIASIIRGDNDIYICLSLPGKSSPKDWDFAAPEAILNAYGGAITNINNEKLIYGQKNFEQRGIIIATNNKETHSRTCQEIKEIIRSYNLLPLDS
;
A
#
# COMPACT_ATOMS: atom_id res chain seq x y z
N MET A 1 -6.31 -11.30 -21.34
CA MET A 1 -5.78 -11.79 -20.06
C MET A 1 -4.28 -11.87 -20.20
N VAL A 2 -3.51 -11.16 -19.38
CA VAL A 2 -2.04 -11.23 -19.39
C VAL A 2 -1.66 -12.59 -18.82
N ARG A 3 -0.91 -13.41 -19.58
CA ARG A 3 -0.43 -14.71 -19.07
C ARG A 3 0.76 -14.44 -18.15
N ILE A 4 0.69 -14.95 -16.91
CA ILE A 4 1.84 -14.99 -15.99
C ILE A 4 3.05 -15.65 -16.66
N PRO A 5 4.30 -15.25 -16.37
CA PRO A 5 5.47 -15.74 -17.08
C PRO A 5 5.60 -17.25 -17.03
N PHE A 6 6.00 -17.83 -18.18
CA PHE A 6 6.57 -19.19 -18.28
C PHE A 6 5.76 -20.35 -17.73
N ASN A 7 4.51 -20.52 -18.13
CA ASN A 7 3.71 -21.71 -17.72
C ASN A 7 3.63 -21.93 -16.21
N LEU A 8 3.81 -20.86 -15.41
CA LEU A 8 3.57 -20.94 -13.98
C LEU A 8 2.09 -21.26 -13.73
N ASP A 9 1.84 -22.24 -12.90
CA ASP A 9 0.52 -22.47 -12.36
C ASP A 9 0.23 -21.36 -11.33
N ILE A 10 -0.74 -20.51 -11.65
CA ILE A 10 -1.14 -19.39 -10.79
C ILE A 10 -1.65 -19.88 -9.42
N HIS A 11 -2.31 -21.02 -9.35
CA HIS A 11 -2.82 -21.56 -8.09
C HIS A 11 -1.66 -21.94 -7.16
N ASN A 12 -0.63 -22.60 -7.70
CA ASN A 12 0.57 -22.92 -6.94
C ASN A 12 1.31 -21.67 -6.50
N LEU A 13 1.43 -20.65 -7.37
CA LEU A 13 2.03 -19.37 -7.00
C LEU A 13 1.27 -18.71 -5.85
N ILE A 14 -0.06 -18.63 -5.93
CA ILE A 14 -0.88 -18.05 -4.87
C ILE A 14 -0.76 -18.81 -3.56
N ASP A 15 -0.68 -20.14 -3.60
CA ASP A 15 -0.51 -20.96 -2.40
C ASP A 15 0.85 -20.74 -1.74
N ASP A 16 1.91 -20.61 -2.54
CA ASP A 16 3.24 -20.26 -2.03
C ASP A 16 3.25 -18.85 -1.42
N LEU A 17 2.68 -17.86 -2.11
CA LEU A 17 2.60 -16.48 -1.61
C LEU A 17 1.76 -16.37 -0.33
N ARG A 18 0.69 -17.18 -0.21
CA ARG A 18 -0.08 -17.31 1.04
C ARG A 18 0.80 -17.83 2.18
N ASN A 19 1.56 -18.88 1.93
CA ASN A 19 2.47 -19.46 2.92
C ASN A 19 3.56 -18.44 3.33
N PHE A 20 4.16 -17.75 2.37
CA PHE A 20 5.16 -16.71 2.64
C PHE A 20 4.56 -15.57 3.46
N SER A 21 3.34 -15.13 3.12
CA SER A 21 2.66 -14.05 3.84
C SER A 21 2.37 -14.42 5.30
N TRP A 22 1.89 -15.64 5.57
CA TRP A 22 1.63 -16.06 6.94
C TRP A 22 2.92 -16.23 7.76
N LYS A 23 4.01 -16.66 7.12
CA LYS A 23 5.34 -16.67 7.76
C LYS A 23 5.84 -15.25 8.06
N ALA A 24 5.70 -14.31 7.14
CA ALA A 24 6.00 -12.90 7.37
C ALA A 24 5.16 -12.32 8.52
N SER A 25 3.86 -12.70 8.60
CA SER A 25 3.00 -12.34 9.75
C SER A 25 3.58 -12.81 11.09
N GLU A 26 4.10 -14.03 11.16
CA GLU A 26 4.73 -14.54 12.39
C GLU A 26 5.93 -13.70 12.81
N ILE A 27 6.77 -13.31 11.85
CA ILE A 27 7.93 -12.43 12.10
C ILE A 27 7.45 -11.08 12.63
N LEU A 28 6.49 -10.43 11.94
CA LEU A 28 5.99 -9.11 12.33
C LEU A 28 5.35 -9.15 13.73
N ILE A 29 4.49 -10.13 14.02
CA ILE A 29 3.85 -10.28 15.34
C ILE A 29 4.89 -10.56 16.44
N TYR A 30 5.92 -11.35 16.16
CA TYR A 30 7.00 -11.59 17.11
C TYR A 30 7.69 -10.29 17.52
N TYR A 31 8.13 -9.48 16.56
CA TYR A 31 8.79 -8.21 16.83
C TYR A 31 7.83 -7.16 17.41
N SER A 32 6.55 -7.15 17.01
CA SER A 32 5.53 -6.28 17.61
C SER A 32 5.35 -6.56 19.12
N LYS A 33 5.37 -7.84 19.51
CA LYS A 33 5.34 -8.24 20.93
C LYS A 33 6.59 -7.80 21.68
N MET A 34 7.76 -7.99 21.08
CA MET A 34 9.04 -7.58 21.70
C MET A 34 9.11 -6.06 21.92
N LEU A 35 8.55 -5.25 21.03
CA LEU A 35 8.53 -3.78 21.16
C LEU A 35 7.71 -3.27 22.36
N LYS A 36 6.89 -4.10 22.99
CA LYS A 36 6.16 -3.73 24.21
C LYS A 36 7.09 -3.57 25.42
N GLU A 37 8.28 -4.15 25.38
CA GLU A 37 9.30 -4.04 26.40
C GLU A 37 10.33 -2.96 26.02
N GLU A 38 10.52 -1.95 26.87
CA GLU A 38 11.39 -0.78 26.57
C GLU A 38 12.84 -1.17 26.28
N GLU A 39 13.35 -2.21 26.93
CA GLU A 39 14.73 -2.69 26.73
C GLU A 39 14.96 -3.18 25.30
N ASN A 40 13.94 -3.81 24.70
CA ASN A 40 14.01 -4.36 23.36
C ASN A 40 13.93 -3.28 22.27
N LYS A 41 13.34 -2.12 22.54
CA LYS A 41 13.19 -1.03 21.56
C LYS A 41 14.54 -0.58 20.98
N LYS A 42 15.57 -0.44 21.83
CA LYS A 42 16.92 -0.02 21.41
C LYS A 42 17.61 -1.03 20.48
N VAL A 43 17.26 -2.32 20.61
CA VAL A 43 17.83 -3.39 19.79
C VAL A 43 17.08 -3.54 18.45
N ILE A 44 15.76 -3.33 18.48
CA ILE A 44 14.88 -3.56 17.34
C ILE A 44 14.88 -2.36 16.40
N ILE A 45 14.82 -1.13 16.93
CA ILE A 45 14.75 0.09 16.13
C ILE A 45 16.15 0.43 15.62
N LYS A 46 16.33 0.37 14.32
CA LYS A 46 17.56 0.74 13.61
C LYS A 46 17.32 2.03 12.86
N THR A 47 17.72 3.17 13.42
CA THR A 47 17.71 4.45 12.70
C THR A 47 18.87 4.48 11.71
N LYS A 48 18.57 4.47 10.43
CA LYS A 48 19.51 4.92 9.40
C LYS A 48 19.19 6.39 9.17
N GLY A 49 20.11 7.27 9.55
CA GLY A 49 20.17 8.73 9.37
C GLY A 49 19.10 9.41 8.49
N GLY A 50 17.85 9.46 8.93
CA GLY A 50 16.75 10.02 8.16
C GLY A 50 15.43 10.03 8.95
N GLU A 51 14.39 10.65 8.36
CA GLU A 51 13.07 10.76 8.96
C GLU A 51 12.30 9.42 9.06
N ASP A 52 12.75 8.37 8.34
CA ASP A 52 12.06 7.09 8.26
C ASP A 52 12.80 6.00 9.05
N PRO A 53 12.22 5.51 10.16
CA PRO A 53 12.82 4.47 10.96
C PRO A 53 12.77 3.11 10.23
N VAL A 54 13.80 2.30 10.44
CA VAL A 54 13.87 0.88 10.03
C VAL A 54 13.97 0.02 11.26
N THR A 55 13.26 -1.08 11.31
CA THR A 55 13.34 -2.04 12.41
C THR A 55 13.97 -3.37 11.96
N SER A 56 14.34 -4.18 12.93
CA SER A 56 14.78 -5.55 12.64
C SER A 56 13.68 -6.39 11.99
N ALA A 57 12.40 -6.03 12.18
CA ALA A 57 11.28 -6.67 11.56
C ALA A 57 11.27 -6.45 10.04
N ASP A 58 11.45 -5.18 9.59
CA ASP A 58 11.55 -4.82 8.16
C ASP A 58 12.60 -5.67 7.47
N LEU A 59 13.82 -5.70 8.04
CA LEU A 59 14.95 -6.41 7.45
C LEU A 59 14.71 -7.93 7.40
N LYS A 60 14.11 -8.51 8.44
CA LYS A 60 13.84 -9.96 8.49
C LYS A 60 12.74 -10.38 7.55
N VAL A 61 11.67 -9.60 7.41
CA VAL A 61 10.61 -9.87 6.40
C VAL A 61 11.17 -9.70 5.00
N ASN A 62 11.95 -8.64 4.75
CA ASN A 62 12.62 -8.41 3.48
C ASN A 62 13.48 -9.62 3.06
N GLU A 63 14.40 -10.04 3.92
CA GLU A 63 15.27 -11.20 3.70
C GLU A 63 14.46 -12.47 3.42
N PHE A 64 13.45 -12.74 4.25
CA PHE A 64 12.63 -13.94 4.15
C PHE A 64 11.84 -14.00 2.84
N VAL A 65 11.11 -12.91 2.48
CA VAL A 65 10.26 -12.90 1.29
C VAL A 65 11.11 -12.99 0.02
N ILE A 66 12.20 -12.22 -0.07
CA ILE A 66 13.09 -12.23 -1.24
C ILE A 66 13.75 -13.59 -1.43
N SER A 67 14.30 -14.19 -0.35
CA SER A 67 14.91 -15.52 -0.46
C SER A 67 13.89 -16.60 -0.84
N SER A 68 12.68 -16.56 -0.27
CA SER A 68 11.61 -17.53 -0.59
C SER A 68 11.21 -17.46 -2.08
N ILE A 69 11.05 -16.26 -2.64
CA ILE A 69 10.76 -16.06 -4.06
C ILE A 69 11.93 -16.56 -4.93
N ASN A 70 13.16 -16.18 -4.60
CA ASN A 70 14.34 -16.54 -5.37
C ASN A 70 14.64 -18.04 -5.35
N GLU A 71 14.47 -18.72 -4.23
CA GLU A 71 14.68 -20.16 -4.11
C GLU A 71 13.62 -20.97 -4.85
N LYS A 72 12.35 -20.59 -4.66
CA LYS A 72 11.24 -21.31 -5.26
C LYS A 72 11.15 -21.11 -6.77
N TYR A 73 11.41 -19.90 -7.24
CA TYR A 73 11.20 -19.46 -8.61
C TYR A 73 12.50 -19.03 -9.34
N LYS A 74 13.64 -19.62 -8.97
CA LYS A 74 14.98 -19.29 -9.50
C LYS A 74 15.13 -19.36 -11.03
N LYS A 75 14.20 -20.06 -11.72
CA LYS A 75 14.21 -20.20 -13.18
C LYS A 75 13.38 -19.13 -13.88
N ILE A 76 12.65 -18.30 -13.14
CA ILE A 76 11.77 -17.27 -13.69
C ILE A 76 12.54 -15.98 -13.83
N ASN A 77 12.40 -15.35 -14.98
CA ASN A 77 13.08 -14.10 -15.32
C ASN A 77 12.22 -12.91 -14.89
N TRP A 78 12.36 -12.48 -13.64
CA TRP A 78 11.76 -11.28 -13.06
C TRP A 78 12.73 -10.53 -12.17
N SER A 79 12.45 -9.26 -11.89
CA SER A 79 13.18 -8.47 -10.90
C SER A 79 12.44 -8.40 -9.58
N ILE A 80 13.15 -7.98 -8.53
CA ILE A 80 12.57 -7.68 -7.22
C ILE A 80 13.03 -6.29 -6.80
N LEU A 81 12.07 -5.36 -6.75
CA LEU A 81 12.21 -4.05 -6.14
C LEU A 81 11.71 -4.12 -4.71
N SER A 82 12.55 -3.74 -3.74
CA SER A 82 12.18 -3.69 -2.33
C SER A 82 12.62 -2.39 -1.72
N GLU A 83 11.78 -1.83 -0.83
CA GLU A 83 12.09 -0.63 -0.04
C GLU A 83 13.47 -0.72 0.62
N GLU A 84 13.74 -1.82 1.35
CA GLU A 84 14.98 -1.97 2.10
C GLU A 84 16.20 -2.14 1.20
N ASN A 85 16.06 -2.79 0.04
CA ASN A 85 17.15 -2.94 -0.92
C ASN A 85 17.50 -1.61 -1.59
N VAL A 86 16.51 -0.77 -1.90
CA VAL A 86 16.74 0.57 -2.43
C VAL A 86 17.42 1.48 -1.41
N LYS A 87 17.01 1.42 -0.15
CA LYS A 87 17.66 2.15 0.94
C LYS A 87 19.12 1.75 1.16
N LEU A 88 19.45 0.48 0.91
CA LEU A 88 20.82 -0.03 1.03
C LEU A 88 21.69 0.32 -0.17
N ASN A 89 21.13 0.34 -1.40
CA ASN A 89 21.81 0.51 -2.66
C ASN A 89 21.21 1.66 -3.46
N ALA A 90 21.68 2.89 -3.24
CA ALA A 90 21.18 4.09 -3.92
C ALA A 90 21.28 4.05 -5.47
N ASN A 91 22.02 3.11 -6.03
CA ASN A 91 22.22 2.89 -7.47
C ASN A 91 21.56 1.59 -7.96
N THR A 92 20.32 1.30 -7.55
CA THR A 92 19.60 0.14 -8.07
C THR A 92 19.38 0.34 -9.58
N PRO A 93 20.00 -0.45 -10.48
CA PRO A 93 19.81 -0.27 -11.91
C PRO A 93 18.35 -0.54 -12.27
N LYS A 94 17.78 0.27 -13.18
CA LYS A 94 16.50 -0.05 -13.80
C LYS A 94 16.64 -1.41 -14.50
N ASN A 95 15.95 -2.40 -13.99
CA ASN A 95 15.90 -3.70 -14.61
C ASN A 95 14.93 -3.67 -15.81
N ASN A 96 15.36 -4.22 -16.95
CA ASN A 96 14.56 -4.29 -18.18
C ASN A 96 13.67 -5.55 -18.20
N PHE A 97 13.14 -5.97 -17.06
CA PHE A 97 12.21 -7.10 -16.99
C PHE A 97 10.77 -6.63 -17.15
N ASP A 98 9.99 -7.37 -17.92
CA ASP A 98 8.55 -7.13 -18.05
C ASP A 98 7.81 -7.40 -16.74
N TRP A 99 8.33 -8.32 -15.90
CA TRP A 99 7.77 -8.71 -14.62
C TRP A 99 8.68 -8.29 -13.48
N GLU A 100 8.09 -7.65 -12.48
CA GLU A 100 8.81 -7.15 -11.31
C GLU A 100 7.99 -7.33 -10.04
N TRP A 101 8.56 -7.98 -9.06
CA TRP A 101 8.06 -7.96 -7.69
C TRP A 101 8.34 -6.62 -7.05
N VAL A 102 7.34 -6.05 -6.37
CA VAL A 102 7.45 -4.79 -5.62
C VAL A 102 7.07 -5.08 -4.19
N LEU A 103 8.02 -4.97 -3.27
CA LEU A 103 7.90 -5.33 -1.86
C LEU A 103 8.08 -4.12 -0.94
N ASP A 104 7.09 -3.90 -0.07
CA ASP A 104 7.23 -3.16 1.17
C ASP A 104 7.14 -4.18 2.32
N PRO A 105 8.23 -4.48 3.02
CA PRO A 105 8.20 -5.49 4.08
C PRO A 105 7.42 -5.05 5.32
N LEU A 106 7.30 -3.74 5.56
CA LEU A 106 6.56 -3.17 6.69
C LEU A 106 6.12 -1.73 6.43
N ASP A 107 5.05 -1.53 5.67
CA ASP A 107 4.38 -0.22 5.56
C ASP A 107 3.74 0.18 6.89
N GLY A 108 4.02 1.40 7.31
CA GLY A 108 3.57 1.91 8.60
C GLY A 108 4.53 1.62 9.75
N THR A 109 5.85 1.63 9.51
CA THR A 109 6.89 1.38 10.51
C THR A 109 6.75 2.25 11.76
N LYS A 110 6.31 3.52 11.63
CA LYS A 110 6.05 4.40 12.79
C LYS A 110 4.89 3.89 13.65
N ASP A 111 3.82 3.41 13.02
CA ASP A 111 2.67 2.81 13.70
C ASP A 111 3.05 1.49 14.37
N PHE A 112 3.88 0.68 13.71
CA PHE A 112 4.45 -0.54 14.27
C PHE A 112 5.26 -0.26 15.55
N ILE A 113 6.18 0.71 15.51
CA ILE A 113 7.00 1.12 16.68
C ILE A 113 6.12 1.67 17.82
N GLN A 114 5.02 2.37 17.49
CA GLN A 114 4.07 2.91 18.46
C GLN A 114 3.12 1.83 19.04
N GLY A 115 3.20 0.59 18.56
CA GLY A 115 2.36 -0.51 19.02
C GLY A 115 0.91 -0.41 18.57
N THR A 116 0.62 0.31 17.47
CA THR A 116 -0.72 0.31 16.86
C THR A 116 -0.88 -0.90 15.94
N SER A 117 -2.12 -1.25 15.61
CA SER A 117 -2.44 -2.35 14.68
C SER A 117 -2.47 -1.92 13.21
N ASN A 118 -1.95 -0.72 12.88
CA ASN A 118 -2.09 -0.13 11.56
C ASN A 118 -0.79 -0.21 10.75
N TYR A 119 -0.27 -1.41 10.60
CA TYR A 119 0.88 -1.73 9.75
C TYR A 119 0.58 -2.94 8.86
N ALA A 120 1.28 -3.04 7.73
CA ALA A 120 1.05 -4.09 6.76
C ALA A 120 2.33 -4.46 5.99
N MET A 121 2.40 -5.66 5.43
CA MET A 121 3.35 -6.01 4.37
C MET A 121 2.63 -5.89 3.03
N HIS A 122 3.29 -5.29 2.04
CA HIS A 122 2.80 -5.22 0.66
C HIS A 122 3.70 -6.01 -0.26
N LEU A 123 3.11 -6.86 -1.11
CA LEU A 123 3.82 -7.55 -2.16
C LEU A 123 2.98 -7.52 -3.43
N ALA A 124 3.49 -6.89 -4.48
CA ALA A 124 2.85 -6.86 -5.79
C ALA A 124 3.71 -7.54 -6.84
N LEU A 125 3.08 -8.15 -7.84
CA LEU A 125 3.71 -8.54 -9.09
C LEU A 125 3.24 -7.59 -10.18
N ASN A 126 4.16 -6.75 -10.65
CA ASN A 126 3.90 -5.81 -11.73
C ASN A 126 4.22 -6.46 -13.08
N TYR A 127 3.39 -6.17 -14.08
CA TYR A 127 3.68 -6.42 -15.48
C TYR A 127 3.80 -5.10 -16.22
N LYS A 128 4.95 -4.85 -16.84
CA LYS A 128 5.24 -3.59 -17.57
C LYS A 128 4.86 -2.37 -16.74
N ASN A 129 5.39 -2.31 -15.53
CA ASN A 129 5.17 -1.24 -14.56
C ASN A 129 3.68 -1.04 -14.17
N ARG A 130 2.85 -2.10 -14.22
CA ARG A 130 1.45 -2.05 -13.75
C ARG A 130 1.16 -3.21 -12.80
N PRO A 131 0.56 -2.96 -11.64
CA PRO A 131 0.16 -4.01 -10.71
C PRO A 131 -0.79 -5.01 -11.39
N HIS A 132 -0.42 -6.30 -11.34
CA HIS A 132 -1.19 -7.41 -11.90
C HIS A 132 -1.72 -8.35 -10.82
N LEU A 133 -0.90 -8.60 -9.80
CA LEU A 133 -1.23 -9.34 -8.58
C LEU A 133 -0.85 -8.48 -7.39
N GLY A 134 -1.65 -8.51 -6.34
CA GLY A 134 -1.36 -7.78 -5.12
C GLY A 134 -1.68 -8.58 -3.87
N ILE A 135 -0.80 -8.47 -2.89
CA ILE A 135 -0.95 -9.03 -1.55
C ILE A 135 -0.76 -7.92 -0.54
N VAL A 136 -1.75 -7.75 0.34
CA VAL A 136 -1.66 -6.90 1.51
C VAL A 136 -1.95 -7.75 2.74
N LEU A 137 -0.93 -7.95 3.57
CA LEU A 137 -1.03 -8.67 4.83
C LEU A 137 -1.13 -7.67 5.99
N ILE A 138 -2.17 -7.78 6.80
CA ILE A 138 -2.36 -6.96 8.02
C ILE A 138 -2.32 -7.89 9.23
N PRO A 139 -1.15 -8.12 9.85
CA PRO A 139 -0.92 -9.16 10.84
C PRO A 139 -1.82 -9.06 12.07
N GLU A 140 -1.97 -7.86 12.64
CA GLU A 140 -2.74 -7.63 13.87
C GLU A 140 -4.26 -7.80 13.67
N LYS A 141 -4.73 -7.81 12.43
CA LYS A 141 -6.15 -8.05 12.10
C LYS A 141 -6.41 -9.45 11.58
N ASP A 142 -5.37 -10.27 11.48
CA ASP A 142 -5.43 -11.60 10.87
C ASP A 142 -6.06 -11.57 9.47
N GLU A 143 -5.65 -10.58 8.65
CA GLU A 143 -6.17 -10.36 7.31
C GLU A 143 -5.08 -10.52 6.26
N LEU A 144 -5.31 -11.39 5.28
CA LEU A 144 -4.50 -11.55 4.08
C LEU A 144 -5.36 -11.26 2.85
N TRP A 145 -5.15 -10.09 2.27
CA TRP A 145 -5.82 -9.64 1.05
C TRP A 145 -5.02 -10.10 -0.16
N ILE A 146 -5.66 -10.79 -1.08
CA ILE A 146 -5.05 -11.31 -2.31
C ILE A 146 -5.90 -10.90 -3.50
N SER A 147 -5.28 -10.22 -4.47
CA SER A 147 -5.90 -9.94 -5.78
C SER A 147 -5.16 -10.62 -6.90
N GLU A 148 -5.91 -11.20 -7.82
CA GLU A 148 -5.40 -11.87 -9.01
C GLU A 148 -6.41 -11.76 -10.16
N GLY A 149 -5.96 -11.24 -11.32
CA GLY A 149 -6.76 -11.23 -12.54
C GLY A 149 -8.12 -10.51 -12.46
N GLY A 150 -8.34 -9.69 -11.45
CA GLY A 150 -9.60 -9.00 -11.16
C GLY A 150 -10.42 -9.65 -10.04
N ASP A 151 -10.02 -10.82 -9.57
CA ASP A 151 -10.60 -11.45 -8.38
C ASP A 151 -9.93 -10.92 -7.11
N LEU A 152 -10.73 -10.71 -6.06
CA LEU A 152 -10.26 -10.29 -4.75
C LEU A 152 -10.80 -11.22 -3.67
N ARG A 153 -9.93 -11.61 -2.76
CA ARG A 153 -10.31 -12.32 -1.53
C ARG A 153 -9.53 -11.79 -0.33
N CYS A 154 -10.16 -11.84 0.83
CA CYS A 154 -9.51 -11.67 2.12
C CYS A 154 -9.66 -12.97 2.90
N GLU A 155 -8.54 -13.51 3.33
CA GLU A 155 -8.45 -14.76 4.08
C GLU A 155 -7.90 -14.48 5.48
N ARG A 156 -8.32 -15.27 6.46
CA ARG A 156 -7.72 -15.36 7.79
C ARG A 156 -6.80 -16.56 7.87
N ARG A 157 -5.99 -16.63 8.90
CA ARG A 157 -5.06 -17.73 9.14
C ARG A 157 -5.77 -19.09 9.28
N ASP A 158 -6.97 -19.12 9.81
CA ASP A 158 -7.81 -20.33 9.94
C ASP A 158 -8.47 -20.75 8.62
N GLY A 159 -8.22 -20.05 7.52
CA GLY A 159 -8.78 -20.30 6.20
C GLY A 159 -10.17 -19.70 5.98
N THR A 160 -10.77 -19.05 6.98
CA THR A 160 -12.05 -18.36 6.78
C THR A 160 -11.87 -17.15 5.87
N ARG A 161 -12.93 -16.83 5.09
CA ARG A 161 -12.91 -15.73 4.14
C ARG A 161 -13.85 -14.60 4.55
N TYR A 162 -13.37 -13.38 4.35
CA TYR A 162 -14.17 -12.18 4.57
C TYR A 162 -15.22 -12.03 3.45
N LYS A 163 -16.47 -11.78 3.81
CA LYS A 163 -17.53 -11.51 2.82
C LYS A 163 -17.42 -10.07 2.35
N LEU A 164 -17.03 -9.89 1.09
CA LEU A 164 -16.94 -8.57 0.46
C LEU A 164 -18.33 -8.11 0.03
N LEU A 165 -18.71 -6.91 0.43
CA LEU A 165 -20.00 -6.29 0.09
C LEU A 165 -19.77 -5.06 -0.78
N LYS A 166 -20.54 -4.91 -1.86
CA LYS A 166 -20.54 -3.67 -2.64
C LYS A 166 -21.04 -2.51 -1.78
N GLN A 167 -20.27 -1.44 -1.75
CA GLN A 167 -20.64 -0.22 -1.05
C GLN A 167 -21.61 0.62 -1.88
N LYS A 168 -22.50 1.36 -1.20
CA LYS A 168 -23.40 2.33 -1.85
C LYS A 168 -22.62 3.57 -2.30
N ASN A 169 -23.08 4.18 -3.39
CA ASN A 169 -22.56 5.48 -3.80
C ASN A 169 -22.93 6.54 -2.75
N LYS A 170 -21.97 7.40 -2.44
CA LYS A 170 -22.10 8.50 -1.49
C LYS A 170 -21.61 9.80 -2.10
N THR A 171 -22.17 10.91 -1.69
CA THR A 171 -21.60 12.24 -1.90
C THR A 171 -20.39 12.44 -0.98
N ILE A 172 -19.51 13.39 -1.28
CA ILE A 172 -18.28 13.62 -0.47
C ILE A 172 -18.62 13.89 1.01
N SER A 173 -19.68 14.66 1.28
CA SER A 173 -20.12 14.97 2.64
C SER A 173 -20.69 13.76 3.41
N GLU A 174 -21.07 12.69 2.72
CA GLU A 174 -21.54 11.44 3.32
C GLU A 174 -20.38 10.43 3.52
N MET A 175 -19.21 10.69 2.93
CA MET A 175 -18.07 9.77 2.97
C MET A 175 -17.34 9.83 4.31
N ASN A 176 -16.89 8.65 4.77
CA ASN A 176 -15.88 8.53 5.81
C ASN A 176 -14.50 8.62 5.14
N PHE A 177 -13.74 9.60 5.53
CA PHE A 177 -12.38 9.85 5.03
C PHE A 177 -11.34 9.18 5.92
N VAL A 178 -10.32 8.57 5.32
CA VAL A 178 -9.14 8.08 6.04
C VAL A 178 -7.88 8.79 5.58
N CYS A 179 -7.01 9.18 6.51
CA CYS A 179 -5.74 9.82 6.21
C CYS A 179 -4.60 9.29 7.09
N SER A 180 -3.37 9.62 6.68
CA SER A 180 -2.17 9.31 7.45
C SER A 180 -2.06 10.20 8.69
N LYS A 181 -1.55 9.64 9.79
CA LYS A 181 -1.21 10.40 11.00
C LYS A 181 0.00 11.32 10.76
N ASN A 182 1.02 10.79 10.11
CA ASN A 182 2.34 11.42 10.02
C ASN A 182 2.52 12.30 8.78
N HIS A 183 1.62 12.24 7.79
CA HIS A 183 1.68 13.00 6.54
C HIS A 183 0.56 14.04 6.43
N ARG A 184 0.02 14.50 7.57
CA ARG A 184 -0.94 15.61 7.61
C ARG A 184 -0.17 16.93 7.63
N ASN A 185 -0.45 17.76 6.64
CA ASN A 185 0.05 19.13 6.57
C ASN A 185 -1.10 20.14 6.59
N LYS A 186 -0.77 21.41 6.79
CA LYS A 186 -1.78 22.48 6.86
C LYS A 186 -2.67 22.58 5.60
N THR A 187 -2.14 22.20 4.45
CA THR A 187 -2.89 22.22 3.18
C THR A 187 -3.93 21.12 3.15
N LEU A 188 -3.54 19.89 3.53
CA LEU A 188 -4.48 18.77 3.65
C LEU A 188 -5.56 19.05 4.70
N GLU A 189 -5.23 19.67 5.83
CA GLU A 189 -6.19 20.05 6.86
C GLU A 189 -7.24 21.05 6.32
N LYS A 190 -6.80 22.05 5.58
CA LYS A 190 -7.71 23.00 4.92
C LYS A 190 -8.60 22.29 3.91
N LEU A 191 -8.06 21.38 3.11
CA LEU A 191 -8.82 20.61 2.13
C LEU A 191 -9.88 19.75 2.82
N ILE A 192 -9.52 19.00 3.87
CA ILE A 192 -10.45 18.18 4.66
C ILE A 192 -11.59 19.02 5.21
N THR A 193 -11.27 20.21 5.77
CA THR A 193 -12.29 21.14 6.30
C THR A 193 -13.27 21.61 5.21
N LYS A 194 -12.77 21.88 4.00
CA LYS A 194 -13.61 22.37 2.88
C LYS A 194 -14.46 21.26 2.25
N LEU A 195 -13.93 20.02 2.21
CA LEU A 195 -14.67 18.85 1.71
C LEU A 195 -15.77 18.39 2.67
N ASN A 196 -15.69 18.76 3.94
CA ASN A 196 -16.72 18.50 4.96
C ASN A 196 -17.16 17.03 5.04
N PHE A 197 -16.21 16.12 5.13
CA PHE A 197 -16.49 14.68 5.26
C PHE A 197 -17.33 14.35 6.49
N LYS A 198 -18.15 13.30 6.40
CA LYS A 198 -18.98 12.80 7.51
C LYS A 198 -18.13 12.43 8.73
N LYS A 199 -17.00 11.79 8.49
CA LYS A 199 -16.06 11.36 9.53
C LYS A 199 -14.62 11.40 8.99
N VAL A 200 -13.67 11.74 9.86
CA VAL A 200 -12.24 11.70 9.56
C VAL A 200 -11.59 10.66 10.46
N ASN A 201 -11.04 9.61 9.87
CA ASN A 201 -10.29 8.56 10.55
C ASN A 201 -8.80 8.71 10.27
N ILE A 202 -7.97 8.36 11.26
CA ILE A 202 -6.51 8.41 11.15
C ILE A 202 -5.97 6.99 11.23
N MET A 203 -5.10 6.62 10.29
CA MET A 203 -4.55 5.28 10.20
C MET A 203 -3.16 5.32 9.60
N GLY A 204 -2.24 4.47 10.09
CA GLY A 204 -0.95 4.19 9.45
C GLY A 204 -1.13 3.46 8.12
N SER A 205 -0.08 2.90 7.55
CA SER A 205 -0.06 2.02 6.37
C SER A 205 -1.05 2.36 5.24
N VAL A 206 -0.61 2.43 4.02
CA VAL A 206 -1.50 2.57 2.84
C VAL A 206 -2.36 1.32 2.68
N GLY A 207 -1.79 0.13 2.87
CA GLY A 207 -2.52 -1.13 2.81
C GLY A 207 -3.66 -1.20 3.82
N CYS A 208 -3.42 -0.77 5.06
CA CYS A 208 -4.47 -0.70 6.09
C CYS A 208 -5.61 0.26 5.70
N LYS A 209 -5.28 1.43 5.11
CA LYS A 209 -6.29 2.39 4.63
C LYS A 209 -7.13 1.80 3.50
N ILE A 210 -6.48 1.19 2.51
CA ILE A 210 -7.17 0.59 1.36
C ILE A 210 -8.02 -0.61 1.81
N ALA A 211 -7.52 -1.48 2.67
CA ALA A 211 -8.32 -2.57 3.25
C ALA A 211 -9.55 -2.03 4.00
N SER A 212 -9.41 -0.90 4.72
CA SER A 212 -10.55 -0.26 5.42
C SER A 212 -11.60 0.29 4.46
N ILE A 213 -11.19 0.76 3.28
CA ILE A 213 -12.10 1.20 2.20
C ILE A 213 -12.84 0.00 1.63
N ILE A 214 -12.14 -1.10 1.37
CA ILE A 214 -12.76 -2.33 0.84
C ILE A 214 -13.75 -2.93 1.84
N ARG A 215 -13.47 -2.91 3.15
CA ARG A 215 -14.38 -3.37 4.20
C ARG A 215 -15.60 -2.46 4.38
N GLY A 216 -15.54 -1.19 3.90
CA GLY A 216 -16.59 -0.20 4.11
C GLY A 216 -16.49 0.58 5.42
N ASP A 217 -15.38 0.47 6.15
CA ASP A 217 -15.10 1.29 7.33
C ASP A 217 -14.87 2.75 6.91
N ASN A 218 -14.25 2.95 5.75
CA ASN A 218 -13.99 4.22 5.11
C ASN A 218 -14.41 4.18 3.63
N ASP A 219 -14.54 5.34 3.00
CA ASP A 219 -14.98 5.47 1.61
C ASP A 219 -13.89 6.04 0.69
N ILE A 220 -13.04 6.89 1.24
CA ILE A 220 -12.04 7.64 0.48
C ILE A 220 -10.74 7.84 1.27
N TYR A 221 -9.62 7.77 0.56
CA TYR A 221 -8.29 8.17 1.01
C TYR A 221 -7.72 9.23 0.09
N ILE A 222 -7.10 10.27 0.64
CA ILE A 222 -6.37 11.29 -0.10
C ILE A 222 -4.95 11.36 0.47
N CYS A 223 -3.97 11.19 -0.39
CA CYS A 223 -2.56 11.43 -0.11
C CYS A 223 -2.13 12.74 -0.79
N LEU A 224 -1.49 13.61 -0.05
CA LEU A 224 -0.95 14.87 -0.58
C LEU A 224 0.56 14.91 -0.36
N SER A 225 1.31 14.78 -1.44
CA SER A 225 2.77 14.91 -1.46
C SER A 225 3.16 16.25 -2.07
N LEU A 226 3.72 17.14 -1.26
CA LEU A 226 4.15 18.47 -1.69
C LEU A 226 5.59 18.44 -2.24
N PRO A 227 5.95 19.32 -3.19
CA PRO A 227 7.31 19.46 -3.68
C PRO A 227 8.32 19.69 -2.54
N GLY A 228 9.48 19.01 -2.61
CA GLY A 228 10.53 19.13 -1.58
C GLY A 228 10.23 18.44 -0.24
N LYS A 229 9.13 17.68 -0.16
CA LYS A 229 8.81 16.82 0.98
C LYS A 229 8.92 15.34 0.60
N SER A 230 9.07 14.49 1.61
CA SER A 230 9.00 13.03 1.45
C SER A 230 7.70 12.65 0.75
N SER A 231 7.81 11.79 -0.25
CA SER A 231 6.67 11.27 -1.03
C SER A 231 6.58 9.76 -0.88
N PRO A 232 5.37 9.20 -0.92
CA PRO A 232 5.19 7.76 -1.01
C PRO A 232 5.91 7.20 -2.24
N LYS A 233 6.20 5.92 -2.20
CA LYS A 233 6.94 5.20 -3.23
C LYS A 233 6.06 4.15 -3.91
N ASP A 234 6.61 3.52 -4.93
CA ASP A 234 5.93 2.47 -5.69
C ASP A 234 5.47 1.31 -4.79
N TRP A 235 6.28 0.93 -3.81
CA TRP A 235 5.97 -0.16 -2.89
C TRP A 235 4.84 0.16 -1.91
N ASP A 236 4.59 1.45 -1.61
CA ASP A 236 3.42 1.87 -0.80
C ASP A 236 2.10 1.61 -1.53
N PHE A 237 2.09 1.71 -2.88
CA PHE A 237 0.85 1.72 -3.67
C PHE A 237 0.61 0.50 -4.55
N ALA A 238 1.64 -0.22 -5.00
CA ALA A 238 1.47 -1.28 -6.00
C ALA A 238 0.48 -2.37 -5.55
N ALA A 239 0.66 -2.97 -4.39
CA ALA A 239 -0.25 -3.98 -3.87
C ALA A 239 -1.61 -3.39 -3.44
N PRO A 240 -1.67 -2.25 -2.71
CA PRO A 240 -2.93 -1.56 -2.43
C PRO A 240 -3.76 -1.21 -3.67
N GLU A 241 -3.13 -0.72 -4.77
CA GLU A 241 -3.83 -0.48 -6.03
C GLU A 241 -4.41 -1.76 -6.61
N ALA A 242 -3.63 -2.85 -6.63
CA ALA A 242 -4.10 -4.12 -7.17
C ALA A 242 -5.35 -4.64 -6.44
N ILE A 243 -5.35 -4.64 -5.09
CA ILE A 243 -6.50 -5.12 -4.31
C ILE A 243 -7.72 -4.19 -4.44
N LEU A 244 -7.54 -2.87 -4.49
CA LEU A 244 -8.66 -1.94 -4.63
C LEU A 244 -9.28 -2.02 -6.02
N ASN A 245 -8.46 -2.11 -7.08
CA ASN A 245 -8.96 -2.28 -8.45
C ASN A 245 -9.74 -3.59 -8.62
N ALA A 246 -9.26 -4.69 -8.02
CA ALA A 246 -9.95 -5.98 -8.04
C ALA A 246 -11.29 -5.94 -7.28
N TYR A 247 -11.40 -5.11 -6.23
CA TYR A 247 -12.66 -4.84 -5.54
C TYR A 247 -13.67 -4.06 -6.41
N GLY A 248 -13.19 -3.27 -7.36
CA GLY A 248 -13.99 -2.37 -8.19
C GLY A 248 -13.90 -0.90 -7.77
N GLY A 249 -12.96 -0.56 -6.90
CA GLY A 249 -12.55 0.80 -6.60
C GLY A 249 -11.51 1.34 -7.58
N ALA A 250 -10.90 2.47 -7.26
CA ALA A 250 -9.82 3.07 -8.06
C ALA A 250 -8.83 3.83 -7.18
N ILE A 251 -7.55 3.82 -7.60
CA ILE A 251 -6.50 4.73 -7.13
C ILE A 251 -5.94 5.47 -8.34
N THR A 252 -5.97 6.81 -8.30
CA THR A 252 -5.45 7.66 -9.37
C THR A 252 -4.83 8.94 -8.81
N ASN A 253 -4.17 9.71 -9.68
CA ASN A 253 -3.89 11.11 -9.35
C ASN A 253 -5.19 11.95 -9.41
N ILE A 254 -5.11 13.23 -9.03
CA ILE A 254 -6.26 14.17 -9.02
C ILE A 254 -6.88 14.38 -10.41
N ASN A 255 -6.15 14.11 -11.50
CA ASN A 255 -6.63 14.20 -12.87
C ASN A 255 -7.34 12.91 -13.32
N ASN A 256 -7.57 11.95 -12.44
CA ASN A 256 -8.12 10.64 -12.74
C ASN A 256 -7.21 9.82 -13.69
N GLU A 257 -5.91 10.05 -13.64
CA GLU A 257 -4.93 9.30 -14.40
C GLU A 257 -4.31 8.22 -13.50
N LYS A 258 -4.01 7.07 -14.09
CA LYS A 258 -3.38 5.94 -13.39
C LYS A 258 -2.01 6.33 -12.84
N LEU A 259 -1.64 5.81 -11.69
CA LEU A 259 -0.29 5.96 -11.14
C LEU A 259 0.74 5.37 -12.12
N ILE A 260 1.92 5.98 -12.19
CA ILE A 260 3.01 5.55 -13.06
C ILE A 260 4.11 4.96 -12.18
N TYR A 261 4.34 3.66 -12.30
CA TYR A 261 5.37 2.94 -11.56
C TYR A 261 6.70 2.89 -12.33
N GLY A 262 7.79 2.62 -11.62
CA GLY A 262 9.14 2.51 -12.19
C GLY A 262 9.73 3.84 -12.62
N GLN A 263 9.26 4.97 -12.07
CA GLN A 263 9.85 6.28 -12.32
C GLN A 263 11.19 6.44 -11.58
N LYS A 264 11.90 7.54 -11.85
CA LYS A 264 13.11 7.89 -11.12
C LYS A 264 12.77 8.05 -9.63
N ASN A 265 13.57 7.43 -8.76
CA ASN A 265 13.39 7.41 -7.32
C ASN A 265 12.09 6.72 -6.83
N PHE A 266 11.34 6.06 -7.71
CA PHE A 266 10.10 5.33 -7.38
C PHE A 266 9.02 6.18 -6.71
N GLU A 267 9.02 7.49 -6.90
CA GLU A 267 8.15 8.43 -6.17
C GLU A 267 6.77 8.55 -6.79
N GLN A 268 5.77 8.51 -5.93
CA GLN A 268 4.36 8.81 -6.25
C GLN A 268 4.02 10.20 -5.69
N ARG A 269 4.10 11.22 -6.56
CA ARG A 269 3.96 12.64 -6.17
C ARG A 269 2.57 13.21 -6.45
N GLY A 270 2.32 14.39 -5.88
CA GLY A 270 1.09 15.14 -6.10
C GLY A 270 -0.06 14.69 -5.20
N ILE A 271 -1.28 14.76 -5.73
CA ILE A 271 -2.49 14.35 -5.02
C ILE A 271 -2.92 13.00 -5.57
N ILE A 272 -2.96 12.00 -4.70
CA ILE A 272 -3.45 10.66 -5.00
C ILE A 272 -4.77 10.45 -4.27
N ILE A 273 -5.78 9.96 -4.98
CA ILE A 273 -7.11 9.70 -4.46
C ILE A 273 -7.45 8.23 -4.66
N ALA A 274 -7.96 7.59 -3.60
CA ALA A 274 -8.48 6.24 -3.64
C ALA A 274 -9.94 6.23 -3.18
N THR A 275 -10.82 5.57 -3.94
CA THR A 275 -12.24 5.41 -3.60
C THR A 275 -12.71 3.98 -3.82
N ASN A 276 -13.76 3.58 -3.12
CA ASN A 276 -14.36 2.23 -3.19
C ASN A 276 -15.15 1.93 -4.47
N ASN A 277 -15.39 2.92 -5.33
CA ASN A 277 -16.16 2.75 -6.56
C ASN A 277 -15.55 3.50 -7.74
N LYS A 278 -15.07 2.75 -8.74
CA LYS A 278 -14.47 3.30 -9.97
C LYS A 278 -15.44 4.09 -10.84
N GLU A 279 -16.75 3.79 -10.79
CA GLU A 279 -17.75 4.45 -11.61
C GLU A 279 -17.97 5.91 -11.19
N THR A 280 -17.86 6.20 -9.88
CA THR A 280 -17.99 7.55 -9.33
C THR A 280 -16.67 8.25 -9.08
N HIS A 281 -15.54 7.53 -9.20
CA HIS A 281 -14.21 8.02 -8.87
C HIS A 281 -13.82 9.29 -9.64
N SER A 282 -14.02 9.30 -10.96
CA SER A 282 -13.71 10.47 -11.80
C SER A 282 -14.47 11.72 -11.36
N ARG A 283 -15.75 11.59 -11.02
CA ARG A 283 -16.57 12.68 -10.50
C ARG A 283 -16.05 13.16 -9.15
N THR A 284 -15.68 12.25 -8.26
CA THR A 284 -15.10 12.59 -6.95
C THR A 284 -13.78 13.36 -7.11
N CYS A 285 -12.89 12.93 -8.02
CA CYS A 285 -11.66 13.67 -8.34
C CYS A 285 -11.96 15.09 -8.85
N GLN A 286 -12.94 15.23 -9.73
CA GLN A 286 -13.36 16.52 -10.28
C GLN A 286 -13.90 17.46 -9.19
N GLU A 287 -14.78 17.00 -8.32
CA GLU A 287 -15.33 17.77 -7.20
C GLU A 287 -14.22 18.24 -6.24
N ILE A 288 -13.25 17.38 -5.91
CA ILE A 288 -12.09 17.73 -5.08
C ILE A 288 -11.23 18.79 -5.78
N LYS A 289 -10.99 18.63 -7.07
CA LYS A 289 -10.20 19.56 -7.90
C LYS A 289 -10.84 20.95 -7.94
N GLU A 290 -12.16 21.02 -8.07
CA GLU A 290 -12.92 22.26 -8.06
C GLU A 290 -12.83 23.00 -6.71
N ILE A 291 -12.90 22.26 -5.60
CA ILE A 291 -12.70 22.82 -4.25
C ILE A 291 -11.28 23.37 -4.09
N ILE A 292 -10.27 22.63 -4.53
CA ILE A 292 -8.88 23.09 -4.48
C ILE A 292 -8.72 24.42 -5.24
N ARG A 293 -9.29 24.55 -6.45
CA ARG A 293 -9.26 25.74 -7.27
C ARG A 293 -10.02 26.92 -6.63
N SER A 294 -11.25 26.66 -6.20
CA SER A 294 -12.15 27.68 -5.64
C SER A 294 -11.57 28.34 -4.38
N TYR A 295 -10.81 27.61 -3.59
CA TYR A 295 -10.18 28.11 -2.36
C TYR A 295 -8.67 28.37 -2.49
N ASN A 296 -8.11 28.23 -3.69
CA ASN A 296 -6.68 28.41 -3.98
C ASN A 296 -5.78 27.68 -2.95
N LEU A 297 -6.09 26.40 -2.68
CA LEU A 297 -5.44 25.66 -1.60
C LEU A 297 -4.02 25.22 -1.96
N LEU A 298 -3.77 24.92 -3.24
CA LEU A 298 -2.47 24.52 -3.78
C LEU A 298 -2.48 24.66 -5.31
N PRO A 299 -1.31 24.85 -5.96
CA PRO A 299 -1.21 24.77 -7.41
C PRO A 299 -1.53 23.33 -7.87
N LEU A 300 -2.33 23.21 -8.93
CA LEU A 300 -2.73 21.91 -9.52
C LEU A 300 -1.87 21.49 -10.72
N ASP A 301 -0.94 22.35 -11.13
CA ASP A 301 -0.13 22.22 -12.34
C ASP A 301 1.30 21.69 -12.04
N SER A 302 1.49 21.04 -10.89
CA SER A 302 2.79 20.49 -10.49
C SER A 302 2.78 18.96 -10.43
#